data_a18c7a3f41cb3fc5fa16086644f84008
#
_entry.id   a18c7a3f41cb3fc5fa16086644f84008
#
_cell.length_a   1.000
_cell.length_b   1.000
_cell.length_c   1.000
_cell.angle_alpha   90.00
_cell.angle_beta   90.00
_cell.angle_gamma   90.00
#
_symmetry.space_group_name_H-M   'P 1'
#
loop_
_entity.id
_entity.type
_entity.pdbx_description
1 polymer ?
#
loop_
_entity_poly.entity_id
_entity_poly.type
_entity_poly.pdbx_seq_one_letter_code
_entity_poly.pdbx_strand_id
1 'polypeptide(L)'
;MQGEEKAQALQALREVLDREQGEPWQTIRLIAEFYPDDSGLFSPLLLNVVKLNPGEAMFLFAETPHAYLQGVALEVMANSDNVLRAGLTPKYIDIPELVANVKFEAKPAGELLTQPQRHGAELDFPIPVEDFAFSLHDLSTEASDLAQASAAIVFCVDGEAVLRKGDQSLDVYKRQVCCN
;
A
#
# COMPACT_ATOMS: atom_id res chain seq x y z
N MET A 1 -23.28 1.22 10.13
CA MET A 1 -23.84 1.14 11.51
C MET A 1 -23.76 2.50 12.17
N GLN A 2 -24.79 2.92 12.90
CA GLN A 2 -24.83 4.20 13.64
C GLN A 2 -25.59 4.02 14.95
N GLY A 3 -25.44 4.97 15.88
CA GLY A 3 -26.18 5.00 17.14
C GLY A 3 -25.99 3.76 18.01
N GLU A 4 -27.11 3.26 18.55
CA GLU A 4 -27.11 2.15 19.52
C GLU A 4 -26.64 0.82 18.88
N GLU A 5 -27.01 0.56 17.64
CA GLU A 5 -26.56 -0.64 16.91
C GLU A 5 -25.05 -0.70 16.79
N LYS A 6 -24.40 0.43 16.48
CA LYS A 6 -22.93 0.55 16.45
C LYS A 6 -22.30 0.26 17.82
N ALA A 7 -22.87 0.85 18.89
CA ALA A 7 -22.36 0.68 20.23
C ALA A 7 -22.44 -0.79 20.70
N GLN A 8 -23.57 -1.46 20.43
CA GLN A 8 -23.74 -2.88 20.75
C GLN A 8 -22.77 -3.77 19.98
N ALA A 9 -22.58 -3.51 18.68
CA ALA A 9 -21.66 -4.27 17.85
C ALA A 9 -20.21 -4.10 18.33
N LEU A 10 -19.78 -2.89 18.64
CA LEU A 10 -18.43 -2.63 19.18
C LEU A 10 -18.24 -3.26 20.56
N GLN A 11 -19.26 -3.28 21.41
CA GLN A 11 -19.20 -3.97 22.69
C GLN A 11 -19.01 -5.47 22.51
N ALA A 12 -19.77 -6.09 21.62
CA ALA A 12 -19.62 -7.52 21.30
C ALA A 12 -18.23 -7.83 20.72
N LEU A 13 -17.68 -6.94 19.88
CA LEU A 13 -16.33 -7.08 19.35
C LEU A 13 -15.28 -7.05 20.47
N ARG A 14 -15.39 -6.15 21.45
CA ARG A 14 -14.47 -6.08 22.59
C ARG A 14 -14.48 -7.38 23.40
N GLU A 15 -15.64 -7.96 23.65
CA GLU A 15 -15.77 -9.24 24.38
C GLU A 15 -15.11 -10.40 23.62
N VAL A 16 -15.14 -10.37 22.28
CA VAL A 16 -14.43 -11.35 21.46
C VAL A 16 -12.92 -11.11 21.52
N LEU A 17 -12.46 -9.86 21.45
CA LEU A 17 -11.04 -9.51 21.54
C LEU A 17 -10.39 -9.97 22.85
N ASP A 18 -11.11 -10.04 23.95
CA ASP A 18 -10.59 -10.55 25.24
C ASP A 18 -10.25 -12.04 25.21
N ARG A 19 -10.81 -12.79 24.26
CA ARG A 19 -10.70 -14.26 24.19
C ARG A 19 -9.88 -14.76 23.01
N GLU A 20 -9.98 -14.10 21.88
CA GLU A 20 -9.38 -14.56 20.62
C GLU A 20 -7.91 -14.07 20.49
N GLN A 21 -7.08 -14.85 19.79
CA GLN A 21 -5.66 -14.58 19.57
C GLN A 21 -5.31 -14.69 18.07
N GLY A 22 -4.15 -14.14 17.67
CA GLY A 22 -3.68 -14.16 16.29
C GLY A 22 -4.41 -13.15 15.40
N GLU A 23 -4.26 -13.29 14.10
CA GLU A 23 -4.98 -12.47 13.13
C GLU A 23 -6.40 -13.04 12.86
N PRO A 24 -7.37 -12.16 12.61
CA PRO A 24 -7.29 -10.69 12.47
C PRO A 24 -7.37 -9.91 13.79
N TRP A 25 -7.48 -10.60 14.92
CA TRP A 25 -7.74 -10.00 16.23
C TRP A 25 -6.60 -9.10 16.73
N GLN A 26 -5.34 -9.44 16.41
CA GLN A 26 -4.18 -8.61 16.73
C GLN A 26 -4.25 -7.27 16.00
N THR A 27 -4.59 -7.29 14.74
CA THR A 27 -4.77 -6.08 13.93
C THR A 27 -5.91 -5.21 14.46
N ILE A 28 -7.05 -5.81 14.83
CA ILE A 28 -8.16 -5.05 15.42
C ILE A 28 -7.74 -4.36 16.73
N ARG A 29 -6.97 -5.04 17.60
CA ARG A 29 -6.44 -4.42 18.83
C ARG A 29 -5.54 -3.22 18.51
N LEU A 30 -4.63 -3.37 17.56
CA LEU A 30 -3.76 -2.28 17.11
C LEU A 30 -4.56 -1.07 16.63
N ILE A 31 -5.59 -1.29 15.82
CA ILE A 31 -6.44 -0.20 15.31
C ILE A 31 -7.24 0.43 16.45
N ALA A 32 -7.73 -0.37 17.40
CA ALA A 32 -8.54 0.11 18.51
C ALA A 32 -7.79 1.07 19.46
N GLU A 33 -6.45 1.01 19.50
CA GLU A 33 -5.63 1.98 20.25
C GLU A 33 -5.79 3.42 19.70
N PHE A 34 -6.06 3.57 18.42
CA PHE A 34 -6.19 4.87 17.74
C PHE A 34 -7.65 5.25 17.47
N TYR A 35 -8.50 4.28 17.19
CA TYR A 35 -9.89 4.45 16.77
C TYR A 35 -10.85 3.53 17.54
N PRO A 36 -10.95 3.67 18.88
CA PRO A 36 -11.67 2.70 19.71
C PRO A 36 -13.18 2.59 19.43
N ASP A 37 -13.75 3.64 18.87
CA ASP A 37 -15.19 3.75 18.62
C ASP A 37 -15.54 3.82 17.13
N ASP A 38 -14.61 3.49 16.24
CA ASP A 38 -14.87 3.50 14.80
C ASP A 38 -15.38 2.13 14.30
N SER A 39 -16.42 2.14 13.46
CA SER A 39 -16.92 0.91 12.82
C SER A 39 -15.90 0.28 11.87
N GLY A 40 -14.87 1.00 11.46
CA GLY A 40 -13.73 0.48 10.72
C GLY A 40 -12.94 -0.61 11.46
N LEU A 41 -13.15 -0.77 12.79
CA LEU A 41 -12.61 -1.90 13.55
C LEU A 41 -13.04 -3.26 13.03
N PHE A 42 -14.16 -3.34 12.30
CA PHE A 42 -14.61 -4.58 11.66
C PHE A 42 -13.88 -4.88 10.33
N SER A 43 -13.12 -3.93 9.77
CA SER A 43 -12.45 -4.10 8.48
C SER A 43 -11.53 -5.32 8.42
N PRO A 44 -10.70 -5.66 9.43
CA PRO A 44 -9.84 -6.84 9.37
C PRO A 44 -10.60 -8.18 9.37
N LEU A 45 -11.90 -8.18 9.68
CA LEU A 45 -12.75 -9.38 9.54
C LEU A 45 -13.26 -9.57 8.11
N LEU A 46 -13.23 -8.52 7.30
CA LEU A 46 -13.78 -8.48 5.95
C LEU A 46 -12.69 -8.39 4.88
N LEU A 47 -11.54 -7.79 5.22
CA LEU A 47 -10.41 -7.56 4.33
C LEU A 47 -9.23 -8.46 4.73
N ASN A 48 -8.38 -8.77 3.76
CA ASN A 48 -7.14 -9.49 4.04
C ASN A 48 -6.19 -8.62 4.88
N VAL A 49 -5.68 -9.16 5.98
CA VAL A 49 -4.55 -8.56 6.70
C VAL A 49 -3.27 -9.03 6.02
N VAL A 50 -2.55 -8.10 5.39
CA VAL A 50 -1.37 -8.41 4.59
C VAL A 50 -0.13 -7.81 5.24
N LYS A 51 0.92 -8.61 5.38
CA LYS A 51 2.26 -8.16 5.78
C LYS A 51 3.19 -8.29 4.58
N LEU A 52 3.73 -7.16 4.12
CA LEU A 52 4.77 -7.12 3.09
C LEU A 52 6.16 -7.18 3.73
N ASN A 53 7.02 -8.02 3.19
CA ASN A 53 8.45 -8.00 3.50
C ASN A 53 9.19 -7.01 2.58
N PRO A 54 10.42 -6.59 2.93
CA PRO A 54 11.21 -5.75 2.03
C PRO A 54 11.35 -6.37 0.63
N GLY A 55 11.04 -5.57 -0.40
CA GLY A 55 11.07 -5.99 -1.80
C GLY A 55 9.77 -6.66 -2.30
N GLU A 56 8.79 -6.91 -1.44
CA GLU A 56 7.46 -7.32 -1.87
C GLU A 56 6.59 -6.13 -2.22
N ALA A 57 5.73 -6.31 -3.20
CA ALA A 57 4.78 -5.31 -3.65
C ALA A 57 3.40 -5.91 -3.91
N MET A 58 2.39 -5.06 -3.92
CA MET A 58 1.04 -5.42 -4.36
C MET A 58 0.47 -4.29 -5.23
N PHE A 59 -0.30 -4.66 -6.23
CA PHE A 59 -1.03 -3.73 -7.06
C PHE A 59 -2.51 -3.72 -6.67
N LEU A 60 -3.04 -2.52 -6.46
CA LEU A 60 -4.45 -2.30 -6.13
C LEU A 60 -5.13 -1.55 -7.26
N PHE A 61 -6.16 -2.13 -7.83
CA PHE A 61 -7.03 -1.43 -8.76
C PHE A 61 -7.83 -0.35 -8.04
N ALA A 62 -8.28 0.65 -8.80
CA ALA A 62 -9.27 1.61 -8.31
C ALA A 62 -10.46 0.88 -7.68
N GLU A 63 -11.15 1.54 -6.76
CA GLU A 63 -12.34 1.02 -6.06
C GLU A 63 -12.06 -0.14 -5.08
N THR A 64 -10.78 -0.51 -4.88
CA THR A 64 -10.36 -1.53 -3.91
C THR A 64 -10.11 -0.90 -2.54
N PRO A 65 -10.91 -1.23 -1.51
CA PRO A 65 -10.70 -0.68 -0.18
C PRO A 65 -9.41 -1.23 0.44
N HIS A 66 -8.59 -0.33 0.98
CA HIS A 66 -7.34 -0.67 1.64
C HIS A 66 -6.94 0.37 2.69
N ALA A 67 -6.06 -0.01 3.60
CA ALA A 67 -5.47 0.89 4.58
C ALA A 67 -4.06 0.44 4.96
N TYR A 68 -3.19 1.39 5.23
CA TYR A 68 -1.86 1.16 5.80
C TYR A 68 -1.94 1.22 7.33
N LEU A 69 -1.46 0.17 8.00
CA LEU A 69 -1.55 0.06 9.44
C LEU A 69 -0.24 0.42 10.12
N GLN A 70 0.87 -0.14 9.63
CA GLN A 70 2.19 0.04 10.24
C GLN A 70 3.29 -0.24 9.22
N GLY A 71 4.42 0.48 9.33
CA GLY A 71 5.61 0.25 8.52
C GLY A 71 5.94 1.43 7.61
N VAL A 72 6.86 1.18 6.67
CA VAL A 72 7.29 2.14 5.65
C VAL A 72 7.16 1.46 4.29
N ALA A 73 6.51 2.13 3.37
CA ALA A 73 6.33 1.67 2.00
C ALA A 73 6.49 2.82 1.01
N LEU A 74 6.74 2.49 -0.23
CA LEU A 74 6.64 3.41 -1.37
C LEU A 74 5.29 3.15 -2.05
N GLU A 75 4.52 4.20 -2.25
CA GLU A 75 3.28 4.15 -2.99
C GLU A 75 3.43 4.95 -4.28
N VAL A 76 3.10 4.31 -5.39
CA VAL A 76 3.07 4.94 -6.71
C VAL A 76 1.64 4.84 -7.24
N MET A 77 1.07 5.96 -7.66
CA MET A 77 -0.29 6.00 -8.20
C MET A 77 -0.31 6.85 -9.47
N ALA A 78 -1.32 6.61 -10.31
CA ALA A 78 -1.68 7.52 -11.38
C ALA A 78 -1.97 8.92 -10.81
N ASN A 79 -1.69 9.97 -11.60
CA ASN A 79 -1.90 11.36 -11.19
C ASN A 79 -3.40 11.67 -11.09
N SER A 80 -4.02 11.25 -10.00
CA SER A 80 -5.44 11.45 -9.69
C SER A 80 -5.60 11.73 -8.20
N ASP A 81 -6.47 12.66 -7.84
CA ASP A 81 -6.84 12.98 -6.45
C ASP A 81 -8.28 12.52 -6.13
N ASN A 82 -8.78 11.55 -6.86
CA ASN A 82 -10.12 11.01 -6.69
C ASN A 82 -10.14 9.91 -5.60
N VAL A 83 -10.04 10.33 -4.33
CA VAL A 83 -9.93 9.43 -3.17
C VAL A 83 -11.17 9.52 -2.29
N LEU A 84 -11.85 8.38 -2.07
CA LEU A 84 -12.91 8.22 -1.09
C LEU A 84 -12.36 7.66 0.24
N ARG A 85 -12.97 8.06 1.34
CA ARG A 85 -12.62 7.59 2.68
C ARG A 85 -13.64 6.57 3.17
N ALA A 86 -13.16 5.48 3.79
CA ALA A 86 -14.02 4.37 4.20
C ALA A 86 -14.18 4.21 5.72
N GLY A 87 -13.34 4.84 6.53
CA GLY A 87 -13.33 4.73 7.98
C GLY A 87 -11.91 4.95 8.53
N LEU A 88 -11.73 4.80 9.85
CA LEU A 88 -10.45 4.93 10.55
C LEU A 88 -9.76 6.26 10.22
N THR A 89 -10.52 7.34 10.17
CA THR A 89 -10.05 8.67 9.79
C THR A 89 -10.91 9.75 10.43
N PRO A 90 -10.32 10.90 10.83
CA PRO A 90 -11.09 12.08 11.24
C PRO A 90 -11.65 12.88 10.05
N LYS A 91 -11.30 12.52 8.81
CA LYS A 91 -11.76 13.22 7.61
C LYS A 91 -13.21 12.86 7.27
N TYR A 92 -13.87 13.74 6.53
CA TYR A 92 -15.24 13.49 6.03
C TYR A 92 -15.31 12.21 5.19
N ILE A 93 -16.36 11.43 5.42
CA ILE A 93 -16.69 10.21 4.69
C ILE A 93 -18.02 10.40 3.97
N ASP A 94 -18.00 10.35 2.65
CA ASP A 94 -19.20 10.31 1.83
C ASP A 94 -19.67 8.87 1.67
N ILE A 95 -20.56 8.44 2.55
CA ILE A 95 -21.04 7.05 2.59
C ILE A 95 -21.82 6.67 1.32
N PRO A 96 -22.74 7.49 0.79
CA PRO A 96 -23.43 7.18 -0.45
C PRO A 96 -22.47 6.98 -1.63
N GLU A 97 -21.51 7.90 -1.79
CA GLU A 97 -20.52 7.83 -2.87
C GLU A 97 -19.57 6.63 -2.69
N LEU A 98 -19.14 6.37 -1.45
CA LEU A 98 -18.31 5.21 -1.14
C LEU A 98 -19.00 3.89 -1.53
N VAL A 99 -20.26 3.69 -1.12
CA VAL A 99 -21.00 2.46 -1.41
C VAL A 99 -21.27 2.29 -2.90
N ALA A 100 -21.44 3.40 -3.64
CA ALA A 100 -21.66 3.37 -5.09
C ALA A 100 -20.39 2.97 -5.88
N ASN A 101 -19.19 3.21 -5.34
CA ASN A 101 -17.93 3.04 -6.07
C ASN A 101 -17.05 1.88 -5.56
N VAL A 102 -17.25 1.39 -4.34
CA VAL A 102 -16.43 0.28 -3.81
C VAL A 102 -16.79 -1.04 -4.49
N LYS A 103 -15.80 -1.77 -4.94
CA LYS A 103 -15.95 -3.15 -5.41
C LYS A 103 -15.94 -4.13 -4.24
N PHE A 104 -17.02 -4.91 -4.14
CA PHE A 104 -17.17 -5.96 -3.12
C PHE A 104 -16.82 -7.33 -3.70
N GLU A 105 -15.59 -7.45 -4.19
CA GLU A 105 -15.08 -8.68 -4.79
C GLU A 105 -14.04 -9.32 -3.86
N ALA A 106 -14.26 -10.59 -3.51
CA ALA A 106 -13.29 -11.33 -2.71
C ALA A 106 -12.04 -11.64 -3.53
N LYS A 107 -10.87 -11.38 -2.96
CA LYS A 107 -9.58 -11.73 -3.57
C LYS A 107 -8.80 -12.64 -2.62
N PRO A 108 -8.38 -13.83 -3.07
CA PRO A 108 -7.57 -14.73 -2.24
C PRO A 108 -6.25 -14.07 -1.82
N ALA A 109 -5.83 -14.26 -0.57
CA ALA A 109 -4.60 -13.68 -0.04
C ALA A 109 -3.35 -14.06 -0.86
N GLY A 110 -3.31 -15.27 -1.42
CA GLY A 110 -2.21 -15.74 -2.26
C GLY A 110 -2.10 -15.06 -3.64
N GLU A 111 -3.12 -14.28 -4.05
CA GLU A 111 -3.15 -13.56 -5.33
C GLU A 111 -2.90 -12.05 -5.16
N LEU A 112 -2.62 -11.59 -3.94
CA LEU A 112 -2.46 -10.17 -3.67
C LEU A 112 -1.08 -9.64 -4.04
N LEU A 113 -0.03 -10.46 -3.88
CA LEU A 113 1.33 -10.03 -4.12
C LEU A 113 1.65 -10.02 -5.62
N THR A 114 2.23 -8.93 -6.08
CA THR A 114 2.81 -8.82 -7.41
C THR A 114 4.14 -9.58 -7.44
N GLN A 115 4.28 -10.53 -8.35
CA GLN A 115 5.51 -11.32 -8.50
C GLN A 115 6.46 -10.59 -9.44
N PRO A 116 7.59 -10.05 -8.94
CA PRO A 116 8.54 -9.34 -9.77
C PRO A 116 9.30 -10.29 -10.68
N GLN A 117 9.71 -9.78 -11.85
CA GLN A 117 10.61 -10.45 -12.78
C GLN A 117 12.01 -9.90 -12.58
N ARG A 118 13.00 -10.80 -12.40
CA ARG A 118 14.39 -10.39 -12.19
C ARG A 118 15.16 -10.36 -13.51
N HIS A 119 15.81 -9.23 -13.76
CA HIS A 119 16.71 -8.99 -14.91
C HIS A 119 18.04 -8.41 -14.38
N GLY A 120 19.01 -9.29 -14.04
CA GLY A 120 20.26 -8.84 -13.40
C GLY A 120 20.01 -8.14 -12.06
N ALA A 121 20.42 -6.88 -11.97
CA ALA A 121 20.22 -6.04 -10.79
C ALA A 121 18.77 -5.49 -10.66
N GLU A 122 17.96 -5.60 -11.71
CA GLU A 122 16.58 -5.09 -11.75
C GLU A 122 15.57 -6.13 -11.30
N LEU A 123 14.61 -5.69 -10.49
CA LEU A 123 13.34 -6.34 -10.23
C LEU A 123 12.24 -5.52 -10.89
N ASP A 124 11.72 -5.99 -11.99
CA ASP A 124 10.59 -5.38 -12.68
C ASP A 124 9.27 -5.90 -12.11
N PHE A 125 8.38 -4.99 -11.72
CA PHE A 125 7.08 -5.33 -11.17
C PHE A 125 6.03 -5.17 -12.27
N PRO A 126 5.37 -6.26 -12.71
CA PRO A 126 4.35 -6.19 -13.75
C PRO A 126 3.14 -5.39 -13.23
N ILE A 127 2.94 -4.21 -13.81
CA ILE A 127 1.83 -3.30 -13.51
C ILE A 127 0.77 -3.46 -14.60
N PRO A 128 -0.50 -3.79 -14.26
CA PRO A 128 -1.54 -4.08 -15.25
C PRO A 128 -2.24 -2.82 -15.81
N VAL A 129 -1.56 -1.67 -15.79
CA VAL A 129 -2.04 -0.38 -16.32
C VAL A 129 -0.91 0.32 -17.08
N GLU A 130 -1.25 1.23 -17.98
CA GLU A 130 -0.27 1.96 -18.81
C GLU A 130 0.18 3.29 -18.20
N ASP A 131 -0.36 3.67 -17.04
CA ASP A 131 -0.12 4.98 -16.40
C ASP A 131 1.30 5.12 -15.89
N PHE A 132 1.93 4.03 -15.44
CA PHE A 132 3.31 4.00 -14.94
C PHE A 132 3.91 2.59 -15.00
N ALA A 133 5.23 2.52 -14.96
CA ALA A 133 6.00 1.30 -14.71
C ALA A 133 6.74 1.45 -13.38
N PHE A 134 7.07 0.35 -12.72
CA PHE A 134 7.80 0.36 -11.46
C PHE A 134 8.83 -0.75 -11.42
N SER A 135 10.07 -0.40 -11.11
CA SER A 135 11.16 -1.35 -10.89
C SER A 135 12.02 -0.96 -9.69
N LEU A 136 12.67 -1.95 -9.09
CA LEU A 136 13.67 -1.81 -8.04
C LEU A 136 15.02 -2.28 -8.57
N HIS A 137 16.07 -1.48 -8.35
CA HIS A 137 17.44 -1.81 -8.76
C HIS A 137 18.34 -2.01 -7.55
N ASP A 138 18.95 -3.20 -7.44
CA ASP A 138 19.98 -3.49 -6.46
C ASP A 138 21.37 -3.32 -7.13
N LEU A 139 21.99 -2.17 -6.88
CA LEU A 139 23.27 -1.78 -7.47
C LEU A 139 24.48 -2.15 -6.60
N SER A 140 24.30 -2.97 -5.58
CA SER A 140 25.38 -3.36 -4.65
C SER A 140 26.48 -4.16 -5.31
N THR A 141 26.20 -4.84 -6.42
CA THR A 141 27.13 -5.74 -7.09
C THR A 141 27.58 -5.27 -8.47
N GLU A 142 26.75 -4.53 -9.19
CA GLU A 142 27.04 -4.11 -10.57
C GLU A 142 26.25 -2.86 -10.98
N ALA A 143 26.73 -2.16 -12.00
CA ALA A 143 25.95 -1.10 -12.64
C ALA A 143 24.82 -1.69 -13.45
N SER A 144 23.69 -0.97 -13.53
CA SER A 144 22.52 -1.35 -14.31
C SER A 144 22.16 -0.26 -15.30
N ASP A 145 21.84 -0.66 -16.52
CA ASP A 145 21.32 0.25 -17.54
C ASP A 145 19.82 0.46 -17.33
N LEU A 146 19.40 1.72 -17.28
CA LEU A 146 17.99 2.10 -17.21
C LEU A 146 17.48 2.44 -18.62
N ALA A 147 16.63 1.59 -19.17
CA ALA A 147 15.92 1.90 -20.41
C ALA A 147 14.82 2.92 -20.12
N GLN A 148 15.02 4.17 -20.58
CA GLN A 148 14.07 5.25 -20.35
C GLN A 148 13.39 5.66 -21.67
N ALA A 149 12.09 5.42 -21.77
CA ALA A 149 11.27 5.81 -22.93
C ALA A 149 10.42 7.09 -22.65
N SER A 150 10.25 7.47 -21.37
CA SER A 150 9.45 8.62 -20.95
C SER A 150 10.08 9.28 -19.72
N ALA A 151 9.38 10.23 -19.07
CA ALA A 151 9.82 10.80 -17.81
C ALA A 151 9.98 9.70 -16.74
N ALA A 152 11.03 9.78 -15.94
CA ALA A 152 11.32 8.83 -14.88
C ALA A 152 11.63 9.56 -13.57
N ILE A 153 11.26 8.92 -12.46
CA ILE A 153 11.62 9.33 -11.11
C ILE A 153 12.49 8.24 -10.52
N VAL A 154 13.69 8.58 -10.09
CA VAL A 154 14.59 7.68 -9.38
C VAL A 154 14.59 8.07 -7.90
N PHE A 155 14.33 7.10 -7.04
CA PHE A 155 14.37 7.29 -5.59
C PHE A 155 15.40 6.35 -4.96
N CYS A 156 16.41 6.90 -4.31
CA CYS A 156 17.41 6.12 -3.58
C CYS A 156 16.84 5.68 -2.22
N VAL A 157 16.52 4.41 -2.09
CA VAL A 157 15.97 3.81 -0.86
C VAL A 157 17.04 3.67 0.20
N ASP A 158 18.22 3.17 -0.17
CA ASP A 158 19.34 2.94 0.72
C ASP A 158 20.68 3.09 0.00
N GLY A 159 21.72 3.51 0.72
CA GLY A 159 23.04 3.71 0.17
C GLY A 159 23.18 5.00 -0.66
N GLU A 160 23.99 4.91 -1.72
CA GLU A 160 24.27 5.97 -2.68
C GLU A 160 24.41 5.38 -4.09
N ALA A 161 24.11 6.16 -5.10
CA ALA A 161 24.27 5.76 -6.50
C ALA A 161 24.70 6.95 -7.36
N VAL A 162 25.28 6.68 -8.52
CA VAL A 162 25.62 7.69 -9.53
C VAL A 162 24.79 7.39 -10.77
N LEU A 163 23.93 8.31 -11.15
CA LEU A 163 23.21 8.26 -12.42
C LEU A 163 24.04 8.92 -13.51
N ARG A 164 24.16 8.28 -14.68
CA ARG A 164 24.88 8.82 -15.83
C ARG A 164 24.02 8.77 -17.07
N LYS A 165 24.09 9.88 -17.86
CA LYS A 165 23.43 9.98 -19.17
C LYS A 165 24.35 10.78 -20.12
N GLY A 166 24.99 10.08 -21.04
CA GLY A 166 26.06 10.70 -21.85
C GLY A 166 27.19 11.22 -20.96
N ASP A 167 27.53 12.49 -21.11
CA ASP A 167 28.59 13.16 -20.33
C ASP A 167 28.10 13.74 -19.00
N GLN A 168 26.80 13.62 -18.70
CA GLN A 168 26.23 14.11 -17.45
C GLN A 168 26.24 13.03 -16.38
N SER A 169 26.53 13.44 -15.14
CA SER A 169 26.44 12.58 -13.97
C SER A 169 25.74 13.28 -12.81
N LEU A 170 25.03 12.53 -11.99
CA LEU A 170 24.32 13.00 -10.82
C LEU A 170 24.47 11.99 -9.68
N ASP A 171 24.99 12.46 -8.56
CA ASP A 171 25.06 11.67 -7.34
C ASP A 171 23.68 11.68 -6.65
N VAL A 172 23.22 10.50 -6.24
CA VAL A 172 21.93 10.30 -5.56
C VAL A 172 22.17 9.58 -4.24
N TYR A 173 21.73 10.18 -3.16
CA TYR A 173 21.91 9.66 -1.81
C TYR A 173 20.59 9.16 -1.24
N LYS A 174 20.68 8.34 -0.18
CA LYS A 174 19.51 7.81 0.54
C LYS A 174 18.45 8.86 0.81
N ARG A 175 17.20 8.55 0.43
CA ARG A 175 16.00 9.39 0.52
C ARG A 175 16.01 10.63 -0.37
N GLN A 176 16.84 10.67 -1.38
CA GLN A 176 16.79 11.67 -2.44
C GLN A 176 16.01 11.17 -3.64
N VAL A 177 15.33 12.11 -4.30
CA VAL A 177 14.55 11.90 -5.52
C VAL A 177 15.21 12.67 -6.65
N CYS A 178 15.38 12.02 -7.79
CA CYS A 178 15.80 12.65 -9.04
C CYS A 178 14.70 12.48 -10.08
N CYS A 179 14.39 13.57 -10.79
CA CYS A 179 13.49 13.56 -11.94
C CYS A 179 14.31 13.82 -13.20
N ASN A 180 14.04 13.06 -14.27
CA ASN A 180 14.68 13.25 -15.58
C ASN A 180 13.62 13.33 -16.68
#